data_d67187901889d44eed6e46d156e4b623
#
_entry.id   d67187901889d44eed6e46d156e4b623
#
_cell.length_a   1.000
_cell.length_b   1.000
_cell.length_c   1.000
_cell.angle_alpha   90.00
_cell.angle_beta   90.00
_cell.angle_gamma   90.00
#
_symmetry.space_group_name_H-M   'P 1'
#
loop_
_entity.id
_entity.type
_entity.pdbx_description
1 polymer ?
#
loop_
_entity_poly.entity_id
_entity_poly.type
_entity_poly.pdbx_seq_one_letter_code
_entity_poly.pdbx_strand_id
1 'polypeptide(L)'
;MCIRDRLISELNENKGSTSLSFRQKMSEEAFTETASYDAMISNYFIEKNKTSFPNKKVISTNLVEKLRYGENPHQIASIYSYSLSTNLDQLHGKKLSYNNYNDIYAALNASKSLPAGVGTVIVKHANPCGVSINKNKVGSFKEALSSDPISAFGGIVSCNFKINIKLAAELSKTYFEVIIGNGYEKDAIRILKKRKNLRIIDSSKIKLENINSIVSNFNSLLIQSPDNKKFESKNFQVVS
;
A
#
# COMPACT_ATOMS: atom_id res chain seq x y z
N MET A 1 16.46 10.34 -20.67
CA MET A 1 17.24 10.34 -21.93
C MET A 1 16.62 9.32 -22.87
N CYS A 2 16.32 9.70 -24.12
CA CYS A 2 15.68 8.82 -25.11
C CYS A 2 16.62 7.66 -25.48
N ILE A 3 16.09 6.48 -25.84
CA ILE A 3 16.90 5.32 -26.29
C ILE A 3 17.81 5.74 -27.48
N ARG A 4 17.26 6.52 -28.42
CA ARG A 4 18.03 7.05 -29.56
C ARG A 4 19.23 7.89 -29.11
N ASP A 5 19.07 8.77 -28.12
CA ASP A 5 20.13 9.63 -27.65
C ASP A 5 21.25 8.82 -26.97
N ARG A 6 20.88 7.76 -26.23
CA ARG A 6 21.85 6.82 -25.65
C ARG A 6 22.62 6.07 -26.71
N LEU A 7 21.97 5.63 -27.78
CA LEU A 7 22.65 4.97 -28.91
C LEU A 7 23.62 5.89 -29.62
N ILE A 8 23.22 7.14 -29.89
CA ILE A 8 24.08 8.13 -30.55
C ILE A 8 25.31 8.42 -29.68
N SER A 9 25.14 8.60 -28.37
CA SER A 9 26.28 8.80 -27.45
C SER A 9 27.24 7.61 -27.47
N GLU A 10 26.72 6.39 -27.38
CA GLU A 10 27.50 5.15 -27.41
C GLU A 10 28.31 5.01 -28.72
N LEU A 11 27.68 5.30 -29.88
CA LEU A 11 28.36 5.26 -31.19
C LEU A 11 29.48 6.31 -31.29
N ASN A 12 29.25 7.51 -30.77
CA ASN A 12 30.24 8.57 -30.78
C ASN A 12 31.46 8.23 -29.89
N GLU A 13 31.20 7.64 -28.70
CA GLU A 13 32.23 7.26 -27.74
C GLU A 13 33.07 6.06 -28.23
N ASN A 14 32.47 5.16 -29.02
CA ASN A 14 33.10 3.92 -29.47
C ASN A 14 33.40 3.90 -30.98
N LYS A 15 33.65 5.05 -31.58
CA LYS A 15 34.08 5.18 -33.01
C LYS A 15 33.11 4.48 -33.99
N GLY A 16 31.81 4.66 -33.80
CA GLY A 16 30.78 4.09 -34.66
C GLY A 16 30.40 2.65 -34.35
N SER A 17 30.87 2.10 -33.22
CA SER A 17 30.48 0.76 -32.73
C SER A 17 29.73 0.85 -31.39
N THR A 18 29.25 -0.28 -30.89
CA THR A 18 28.61 -0.37 -29.57
C THR A 18 29.34 -1.38 -28.68
N SER A 19 29.50 -1.06 -27.41
CA SER A 19 30.09 -1.97 -26.43
C SER A 19 29.19 -3.19 -26.16
N LEU A 20 29.78 -4.28 -25.68
CA LEU A 20 29.00 -5.47 -25.26
C LEU A 20 28.04 -5.15 -24.13
N SER A 21 28.48 -4.37 -23.14
CA SER A 21 27.67 -3.96 -22.01
C SER A 21 26.44 -3.15 -22.44
N PHE A 22 26.60 -2.25 -23.39
CA PHE A 22 25.49 -1.50 -23.95
C PHE A 22 24.46 -2.43 -24.64
N ARG A 23 24.92 -3.36 -25.48
CA ARG A 23 24.05 -4.32 -26.15
C ARG A 23 23.30 -5.23 -25.15
N GLN A 24 23.98 -5.71 -24.11
CA GLN A 24 23.35 -6.51 -23.05
C GLN A 24 22.25 -5.73 -22.34
N LYS A 25 22.52 -4.46 -22.01
CA LYS A 25 21.53 -3.58 -21.38
C LYS A 25 20.32 -3.32 -22.30
N MET A 26 20.56 -3.08 -23.58
CA MET A 26 19.48 -2.88 -24.55
C MET A 26 18.66 -4.16 -24.74
N SER A 27 19.28 -5.34 -24.70
CA SER A 27 18.58 -6.63 -24.75
C SER A 27 17.72 -6.83 -23.50
N GLU A 28 18.23 -6.53 -22.31
CA GLU A 28 17.46 -6.57 -21.05
C GLU A 28 16.21 -5.69 -21.15
N GLU A 29 16.37 -4.43 -21.56
CA GLU A 29 15.25 -3.49 -21.71
C GLU A 29 14.22 -3.99 -22.76
N ALA A 30 14.67 -4.49 -23.91
CA ALA A 30 13.81 -4.97 -24.98
C ALA A 30 12.99 -6.22 -24.55
N PHE A 31 13.66 -7.20 -23.95
CA PHE A 31 12.98 -8.40 -23.49
C PHE A 31 12.05 -8.14 -22.29
N THR A 32 12.40 -7.22 -21.41
CA THR A 32 11.52 -6.79 -20.32
C THR A 32 10.24 -6.16 -20.87
N GLU A 33 10.36 -5.28 -21.88
CA GLU A 33 9.20 -4.61 -22.49
C GLU A 33 8.30 -5.60 -23.22
N THR A 34 8.86 -6.49 -24.04
CA THR A 34 8.07 -7.50 -24.75
C THR A 34 7.41 -8.51 -23.81
N ALA A 35 8.13 -8.96 -22.78
CA ALA A 35 7.56 -9.85 -21.76
C ALA A 35 6.42 -9.18 -20.97
N SER A 36 6.54 -7.89 -20.66
CA SER A 36 5.50 -7.11 -20.00
C SER A 36 4.26 -6.96 -20.89
N TYR A 37 4.47 -6.71 -22.18
CA TYR A 37 3.38 -6.63 -23.17
C TYR A 37 2.65 -7.97 -23.31
N ASP A 38 3.36 -9.08 -23.47
CA ASP A 38 2.78 -10.41 -23.56
C ASP A 38 2.05 -10.80 -22.27
N ALA A 39 2.57 -10.39 -21.11
CA ALA A 39 1.91 -10.59 -19.83
C ALA A 39 0.57 -9.86 -19.75
N MET A 40 0.47 -8.63 -20.26
CA MET A 40 -0.79 -7.88 -20.32
C MET A 40 -1.82 -8.58 -21.21
N ILE A 41 -1.40 -9.06 -22.38
CA ILE A 41 -2.28 -9.81 -23.30
C ILE A 41 -2.76 -11.11 -22.63
N SER A 42 -1.84 -11.86 -22.02
CA SER A 42 -2.16 -13.11 -21.33
C SER A 42 -3.17 -12.89 -20.21
N ASN A 43 -2.95 -11.90 -19.35
CA ASN A 43 -3.85 -11.57 -18.25
C ASN A 43 -5.23 -11.10 -18.76
N TYR A 44 -5.29 -10.31 -19.84
CA TYR A 44 -6.56 -9.92 -20.47
C TYR A 44 -7.41 -11.14 -20.88
N PHE A 45 -6.80 -12.15 -21.54
CA PHE A 45 -7.54 -13.35 -21.93
C PHE A 45 -7.92 -14.23 -20.74
N ILE A 46 -7.07 -14.33 -19.70
CA ILE A 46 -7.38 -15.05 -18.47
C ILE A 46 -8.62 -14.43 -17.79
N GLU A 47 -8.68 -13.11 -17.69
CA GLU A 47 -9.82 -12.39 -17.12
C GLU A 47 -11.08 -12.53 -17.98
N LYS A 48 -10.96 -12.35 -19.30
CA LYS A 48 -12.06 -12.50 -20.26
C LYS A 48 -12.68 -13.89 -20.18
N ASN A 49 -11.86 -14.93 -20.05
CA ASN A 49 -12.29 -16.33 -19.94
C ASN A 49 -12.67 -16.72 -18.51
N LYS A 50 -12.58 -15.80 -17.51
CA LYS A 50 -12.87 -16.05 -16.10
C LYS A 50 -12.08 -17.25 -15.52
N THR A 51 -10.84 -17.43 -15.96
CA THR A 51 -9.98 -18.53 -15.48
C THR A 51 -9.36 -18.11 -14.15
N SER A 52 -9.79 -18.72 -13.05
CA SER A 52 -9.32 -18.34 -11.70
C SER A 52 -7.86 -18.72 -11.46
N PHE A 53 -7.46 -19.93 -11.85
CA PHE A 53 -6.10 -20.45 -11.65
C PHE A 53 -5.57 -21.06 -12.96
N PRO A 54 -4.88 -20.29 -13.81
CA PRO A 54 -4.30 -20.79 -15.05
C PRO A 54 -3.08 -21.69 -14.77
N ASN A 55 -2.75 -22.58 -15.70
CA ASN A 55 -1.59 -23.48 -15.60
C ASN A 55 -0.26 -22.72 -15.48
N LYS A 56 -0.18 -21.52 -16.04
CA LYS A 56 0.96 -20.59 -15.86
C LYS A 56 0.44 -19.24 -15.42
N LYS A 57 0.99 -18.70 -14.32
CA LYS A 57 0.67 -17.37 -13.83
C LYS A 57 1.77 -16.40 -14.22
N VAL A 58 1.38 -15.34 -14.93
CA VAL A 58 2.31 -14.25 -15.31
C VAL A 58 1.98 -13.03 -14.46
N ILE A 59 3.00 -12.49 -13.79
CA ILE A 59 2.90 -11.28 -12.98
C ILE A 59 3.84 -10.24 -13.58
N SER A 60 3.29 -9.13 -14.05
CA SER A 60 4.05 -7.98 -14.53
C SER A 60 3.65 -6.75 -13.71
N THR A 61 4.65 -6.08 -13.15
CA THR A 61 4.46 -4.90 -12.30
C THR A 61 5.52 -3.87 -12.59
N ASN A 62 5.19 -2.60 -12.34
CA ASN A 62 6.08 -1.46 -12.56
C ASN A 62 6.76 -1.07 -11.26
N LEU A 63 8.07 -0.76 -11.31
CA LEU A 63 8.79 -0.18 -10.20
C LEU A 63 8.23 1.22 -9.91
N VAL A 64 7.68 1.41 -8.72
CA VAL A 64 7.18 2.72 -8.28
C VAL A 64 8.27 3.51 -7.55
N GLU A 65 8.94 2.88 -6.58
CA GLU A 65 9.98 3.53 -5.78
C GLU A 65 10.99 2.50 -5.23
N LYS A 66 12.27 2.87 -5.23
CA LYS A 66 13.28 2.18 -4.43
C LYS A 66 13.21 2.69 -3.00
N LEU A 67 12.99 1.79 -2.06
CA LEU A 67 12.87 2.12 -0.65
C LEU A 67 14.27 2.20 -0.02
N ARG A 68 14.35 2.90 1.10
CA ARG A 68 15.62 3.13 1.80
C ARG A 68 16.24 1.82 2.32
N TYR A 69 15.39 0.90 2.81
CA TYR A 69 15.73 -0.46 3.26
C TYR A 69 14.43 -1.27 3.37
N GLY A 70 14.55 -2.59 3.56
CA GLY A 70 13.42 -3.50 3.78
C GLY A 70 12.88 -3.46 5.20
N GLU A 71 12.48 -4.61 5.72
CA GLU A 71 12.06 -4.74 7.11
C GLU A 71 13.21 -4.38 8.07
N ASN A 72 14.42 -4.80 7.72
CA ASN A 72 15.65 -4.51 8.45
C ASN A 72 16.60 -3.62 7.65
N PRO A 73 17.47 -2.81 8.32
CA PRO A 73 18.32 -1.82 7.66
C PRO A 73 19.31 -2.36 6.61
N HIS A 74 19.69 -3.61 6.69
CA HIS A 74 20.62 -4.25 5.76
C HIS A 74 19.94 -4.81 4.50
N GLN A 75 18.62 -4.83 4.44
CA GLN A 75 17.86 -5.36 3.32
C GLN A 75 17.59 -4.29 2.28
N ILE A 76 17.78 -4.62 1.00
CA ILE A 76 17.36 -3.77 -0.12
C ILE A 76 15.88 -4.02 -0.39
N ALA A 77 15.10 -2.96 -0.62
CA ALA A 77 13.68 -3.07 -0.90
C ALA A 77 13.22 -2.07 -1.96
N SER A 78 12.15 -2.43 -2.62
CA SER A 78 11.46 -1.59 -3.60
C SER A 78 9.97 -1.89 -3.54
N ILE A 79 9.15 -0.93 -3.95
CA ILE A 79 7.72 -1.15 -4.15
C ILE A 79 7.42 -1.19 -5.64
N TYR A 80 6.66 -2.18 -6.03
CA TYR A 80 6.12 -2.37 -7.37
C TYR A 80 4.61 -2.28 -7.33
N SER A 81 3.99 -1.87 -8.43
CA SER A 81 2.54 -1.80 -8.57
C SER A 81 2.11 -2.30 -9.95
N TYR A 82 0.89 -2.82 -10.05
CA TYR A 82 0.22 -3.11 -11.33
C TYR A 82 -0.09 -1.82 -12.13
N SER A 83 -0.12 -0.67 -11.45
CA SER A 83 -0.21 0.66 -12.05
C SER A 83 1.13 1.40 -11.91
N LEU A 84 1.21 2.64 -12.40
CA LEU A 84 2.40 3.47 -12.27
C LEU A 84 2.57 4.11 -10.88
N SER A 85 1.63 3.87 -9.95
CA SER A 85 1.65 4.42 -8.60
C SER A 85 1.07 3.43 -7.60
N THR A 86 1.30 3.68 -6.30
CA THR A 86 0.67 2.93 -5.20
C THR A 86 -0.77 3.36 -4.90
N ASN A 87 -1.28 4.41 -5.57
CA ASN A 87 -2.55 5.07 -5.28
C ASN A 87 -2.68 5.61 -3.84
N LEU A 88 -1.58 5.70 -3.09
CA LEU A 88 -1.54 6.32 -1.78
C LEU A 88 -1.30 7.84 -1.93
N ASP A 89 -2.28 8.65 -1.54
CA ASP A 89 -2.16 10.11 -1.55
C ASP A 89 -1.52 10.60 -0.24
N GLN A 90 -0.19 10.74 -0.24
CA GLN A 90 0.56 11.24 0.91
C GLN A 90 0.58 12.77 0.92
N LEU A 91 -0.19 13.37 1.84
CA LEU A 91 -0.34 14.82 1.98
C LEU A 91 0.80 15.50 2.73
N HIS A 92 1.56 14.76 3.55
CA HIS A 92 2.62 15.29 4.40
C HIS A 92 3.56 14.21 4.93
N GLY A 93 4.75 14.66 5.37
CA GLY A 93 5.71 13.88 6.15
C GLY A 93 6.85 13.29 5.33
N LYS A 94 7.67 12.48 5.99
CA LYS A 94 8.80 11.77 5.37
C LYS A 94 8.30 10.71 4.38
N LYS A 95 9.16 10.32 3.42
CA LYS A 95 8.93 9.17 2.56
C LYS A 95 8.57 7.92 3.37
N LEU A 96 7.70 7.10 2.80
CA LEU A 96 7.29 5.84 3.41
C LEU A 96 8.46 4.83 3.40
N SER A 97 8.55 4.02 4.44
CA SER A 97 9.45 2.87 4.51
C SER A 97 8.71 1.58 4.14
N TYR A 98 9.44 0.48 3.95
CA TYR A 98 8.87 -0.84 3.76
C TYR A 98 7.85 -1.18 4.86
N ASN A 99 8.23 -1.00 6.14
CA ASN A 99 7.34 -1.26 7.27
C ASN A 99 6.11 -0.34 7.26
N ASN A 100 6.27 0.95 6.86
CA ASN A 100 5.11 1.83 6.74
C ASN A 100 4.13 1.34 5.68
N TYR A 101 4.58 0.87 4.51
CA TYR A 101 3.69 0.32 3.49
C TYR A 101 2.93 -0.91 4.02
N ASN A 102 3.64 -1.84 4.67
CA ASN A 102 3.03 -3.04 5.23
C ASN A 102 1.94 -2.71 6.27
N ASP A 103 2.26 -1.82 7.22
CA ASP A 103 1.34 -1.38 8.25
C ASP A 103 0.17 -0.56 7.68
N ILE A 104 0.40 0.31 6.67
CA ILE A 104 -0.65 1.09 6.00
C ILE A 104 -1.67 0.16 5.33
N TYR A 105 -1.21 -0.85 4.60
CA TYR A 105 -2.11 -1.79 3.92
C TYR A 105 -2.90 -2.61 4.93
N ALA A 106 -2.28 -3.08 6.02
CA ALA A 106 -2.99 -3.76 7.11
C ALA A 106 -4.06 -2.85 7.75
N ALA A 107 -3.70 -1.59 8.04
CA ALA A 107 -4.63 -0.63 8.64
C ALA A 107 -5.80 -0.26 7.71
N LEU A 108 -5.53 -0.10 6.40
CA LEU A 108 -6.56 0.16 5.40
C LEU A 108 -7.52 -1.01 5.24
N ASN A 109 -7.00 -2.23 5.12
CA ASN A 109 -7.81 -3.43 4.99
C ASN A 109 -8.74 -3.59 6.22
N ALA A 110 -8.18 -3.47 7.43
CA ALA A 110 -8.96 -3.57 8.64
C ALA A 110 -9.99 -2.42 8.78
N SER A 111 -9.61 -1.16 8.55
CA SER A 111 -10.53 -0.04 8.73
C SER A 111 -11.65 0.00 7.70
N LYS A 112 -11.38 -0.43 6.45
CA LYS A 112 -12.38 -0.48 5.37
C LYS A 112 -13.33 -1.68 5.48
N SER A 113 -12.98 -2.71 6.25
CA SER A 113 -13.91 -3.82 6.58
C SER A 113 -14.96 -3.43 7.62
N LEU A 114 -14.71 -2.35 8.40
CA LEU A 114 -15.65 -1.85 9.40
C LEU A 114 -16.81 -1.08 8.75
N PRO A 115 -17.96 -0.93 9.45
CA PRO A 115 -19.05 -0.10 8.97
C PRO A 115 -18.58 1.30 8.59
N ALA A 116 -19.04 1.78 7.43
CA ALA A 116 -18.58 3.04 6.86
C ALA A 116 -18.83 4.25 7.77
N GLY A 117 -17.85 5.11 7.88
CA GLY A 117 -17.96 6.40 8.55
C GLY A 117 -17.84 6.38 10.08
N VAL A 118 -17.58 5.23 10.70
CA VAL A 118 -17.57 5.09 12.18
C VAL A 118 -16.39 4.31 12.74
N GLY A 119 -15.53 3.73 11.88
CA GLY A 119 -14.47 2.80 12.29
C GLY A 119 -13.10 3.47 12.45
N THR A 120 -12.42 3.17 13.56
CA THR A 120 -11.00 3.49 13.79
C THR A 120 -10.22 2.22 14.08
N VAL A 121 -9.06 2.07 13.43
CA VAL A 121 -8.12 0.96 13.64
C VAL A 121 -6.74 1.54 13.94
N ILE A 122 -6.06 0.97 14.92
CA ILE A 122 -4.66 1.25 15.23
C ILE A 122 -3.87 -0.02 14.95
N VAL A 123 -2.82 0.11 14.14
CA VAL A 123 -1.99 -1.02 13.71
C VAL A 123 -0.53 -0.78 14.09
N LYS A 124 0.13 -1.83 14.51
CA LYS A 124 1.58 -1.88 14.68
C LYS A 124 2.10 -3.25 14.26
N HIS A 125 3.18 -3.26 13.46
CA HIS A 125 3.75 -4.50 12.89
C HIS A 125 2.71 -5.36 12.16
N ALA A 126 1.93 -4.69 11.30
CA ALA A 126 0.85 -5.24 10.48
C ALA A 126 -0.30 -5.91 11.29
N ASN A 127 -0.32 -5.78 12.62
CA ASN A 127 -1.37 -6.32 13.48
C ASN A 127 -2.17 -5.19 14.15
N PRO A 128 -3.52 -5.28 14.21
CA PRO A 128 -4.32 -4.33 14.93
C PRO A 128 -4.13 -4.50 16.45
N CYS A 129 -3.77 -3.41 17.15
CA CYS A 129 -3.70 -3.32 18.59
C CYS A 129 -4.89 -2.55 19.20
N GLY A 130 -5.71 -1.92 18.36
CA GLY A 130 -6.94 -1.24 18.79
C GLY A 130 -7.92 -1.11 17.64
N VAL A 131 -9.17 -1.47 17.86
CA VAL A 131 -10.27 -1.36 16.90
C VAL A 131 -11.52 -0.86 17.62
N SER A 132 -12.20 0.12 17.02
CA SER A 132 -13.47 0.62 17.55
C SER A 132 -14.43 1.05 16.44
N ILE A 133 -15.71 0.96 16.75
CA ILE A 133 -16.84 1.43 15.95
C ILE A 133 -17.66 2.37 16.82
N ASN A 134 -17.61 3.68 16.54
CA ASN A 134 -18.39 4.66 17.27
C ASN A 134 -18.82 5.82 16.35
N LYS A 135 -20.09 6.24 16.46
CA LYS A 135 -20.62 7.41 15.71
C LYS A 135 -19.89 8.70 16.07
N ASN A 136 -19.42 8.84 17.30
CA ASN A 136 -18.55 9.93 17.73
C ASN A 136 -17.11 9.64 17.28
N LYS A 137 -16.60 10.41 16.34
CA LYS A 137 -15.27 10.23 15.75
C LYS A 137 -14.12 10.27 16.78
N VAL A 138 -14.20 11.18 17.76
CA VAL A 138 -13.22 11.26 18.84
C VAL A 138 -13.38 10.07 19.78
N GLY A 139 -14.62 9.65 20.06
CA GLY A 139 -14.94 8.45 20.85
C GLY A 139 -14.35 7.21 20.19
N SER A 140 -14.59 7.01 18.88
CA SER A 140 -14.03 5.90 18.10
C SER A 140 -12.50 5.81 18.25
N PHE A 141 -11.80 6.94 18.12
CA PHE A 141 -10.34 6.95 18.30
C PHE A 141 -9.93 6.63 19.75
N LYS A 142 -10.59 7.24 20.75
CA LYS A 142 -10.23 7.02 22.16
C LYS A 142 -10.48 5.57 22.60
N GLU A 143 -11.56 4.97 22.17
CA GLU A 143 -11.87 3.57 22.44
C GLU A 143 -10.85 2.64 21.79
N ALA A 144 -10.50 2.87 20.50
CA ALA A 144 -9.44 2.11 19.83
C ALA A 144 -8.10 2.26 20.56
N LEU A 145 -7.74 3.46 20.99
CA LEU A 145 -6.49 3.72 21.72
C LEU A 145 -6.49 3.06 23.11
N SER A 146 -7.64 3.01 23.79
CA SER A 146 -7.76 2.41 25.12
C SER A 146 -7.59 0.89 25.16
N SER A 147 -7.70 0.22 24.01
CA SER A 147 -7.50 -1.23 23.91
C SER A 147 -6.06 -1.63 24.24
N ASP A 148 -5.06 -0.91 23.73
CA ASP A 148 -3.66 -1.10 24.06
C ASP A 148 -2.87 0.19 23.77
N PRO A 149 -2.86 1.15 24.70
CA PRO A 149 -2.19 2.44 24.49
C PRO A 149 -0.67 2.32 24.43
N ILE A 150 -0.10 1.25 24.97
CA ILE A 150 1.36 1.02 24.96
C ILE A 150 1.79 0.58 23.56
N SER A 151 1.15 -0.43 22.99
CA SER A 151 1.45 -0.90 21.64
C SER A 151 1.07 0.13 20.57
N ALA A 152 0.08 0.97 20.81
CA ALA A 152 -0.34 2.03 19.89
C ALA A 152 0.73 3.11 19.68
N PHE A 153 1.66 3.29 20.61
CA PHE A 153 2.73 4.28 20.51
C PHE A 153 3.65 3.97 19.31
N GLY A 154 3.80 4.93 18.41
CA GLY A 154 4.57 4.76 17.17
C GLY A 154 3.89 3.92 16.09
N GLY A 155 2.64 3.53 16.30
CA GLY A 155 1.84 2.80 15.31
C GLY A 155 1.21 3.70 14.23
N ILE A 156 0.27 3.12 13.49
CA ILE A 156 -0.50 3.75 12.43
C ILE A 156 -1.97 3.77 12.81
N VAL A 157 -2.62 4.93 12.67
CA VAL A 157 -4.06 5.09 12.86
C VAL A 157 -4.76 5.20 11.52
N SER A 158 -5.80 4.41 11.29
CA SER A 158 -6.67 4.50 10.12
C SER A 158 -8.11 4.74 10.55
N CYS A 159 -8.68 5.86 10.07
CA CYS A 159 -10.09 6.22 10.26
C CYS A 159 -10.83 6.08 8.93
N ASN A 160 -11.90 5.29 8.86
CA ASN A 160 -12.70 5.15 7.65
C ASN A 160 -13.71 6.31 7.45
N PHE A 161 -13.46 7.45 8.10
CA PHE A 161 -14.22 8.68 8.02
C PHE A 161 -13.30 9.91 7.90
N LYS A 162 -13.91 11.05 7.55
CA LYS A 162 -13.21 12.33 7.41
C LYS A 162 -12.73 12.84 8.77
N ILE A 163 -11.43 13.14 8.87
CA ILE A 163 -10.80 13.66 10.09
C ILE A 163 -11.11 15.16 10.22
N ASN A 164 -11.76 15.53 11.33
CA ASN A 164 -12.10 16.89 11.69
C ASN A 164 -11.08 17.50 12.65
N ILE A 165 -11.24 18.79 12.96
CA ILE A 165 -10.36 19.56 13.85
C ILE A 165 -10.25 18.92 15.24
N LYS A 166 -11.39 18.52 15.84
CA LYS A 166 -11.44 17.94 17.19
C LYS A 166 -10.65 16.64 17.27
N LEU A 167 -10.84 15.76 16.29
CA LEU A 167 -10.10 14.50 16.21
C LEU A 167 -8.60 14.73 15.93
N ALA A 168 -8.25 15.65 15.06
CA ALA A 168 -6.84 15.99 14.77
C ALA A 168 -6.11 16.47 16.03
N ALA A 169 -6.77 17.26 16.88
CA ALA A 169 -6.24 17.70 18.16
C ALA A 169 -5.98 16.50 19.12
N GLU A 170 -6.90 15.55 19.20
CA GLU A 170 -6.72 14.33 20.01
C GLU A 170 -5.60 13.45 19.46
N LEU A 171 -5.57 13.17 18.15
CA LEU A 171 -4.51 12.42 17.47
C LEU A 171 -3.12 13.03 17.69
N SER A 172 -3.05 14.35 17.85
CA SER A 172 -1.80 15.05 18.09
C SER A 172 -1.24 14.87 19.50
N LYS A 173 -1.99 14.33 20.45
CA LYS A 173 -1.53 14.07 21.84
C LYS A 173 -0.65 12.83 21.94
N THR A 174 -0.82 11.86 21.04
CA THR A 174 -0.06 10.61 21.02
C THR A 174 0.89 10.59 19.82
N TYR A 175 2.02 9.92 19.96
CA TYR A 175 2.96 9.74 18.87
C TYR A 175 2.50 8.61 17.94
N PHE A 176 2.17 8.96 16.70
CA PHE A 176 1.92 8.03 15.59
C PHE A 176 2.89 8.32 14.46
N GLU A 177 3.30 7.30 13.73
CA GLU A 177 4.13 7.46 12.52
C GLU A 177 3.31 7.85 11.30
N VAL A 178 2.09 7.31 11.18
CA VAL A 178 1.19 7.56 10.06
C VAL A 178 -0.24 7.75 10.57
N ILE A 179 -0.94 8.70 9.99
CA ILE A 179 -2.39 8.88 10.18
C ILE A 179 -3.05 8.79 8.81
N ILE A 180 -4.03 7.90 8.71
CA ILE A 180 -4.83 7.65 7.51
C ILE A 180 -6.26 8.12 7.77
N GLY A 181 -6.78 8.98 6.92
CA GLY A 181 -8.16 9.47 7.00
C GLY A 181 -8.89 9.31 5.68
N ASN A 182 -10.19 9.04 5.72
CA ASN A 182 -11.05 9.09 4.54
C ASN A 182 -11.43 10.55 4.25
N GLY A 183 -10.43 11.36 3.90
CA GLY A 183 -10.50 12.81 3.78
C GLY A 183 -10.18 13.56 5.07
N TYR A 184 -9.93 14.85 4.93
CA TYR A 184 -9.55 15.74 6.02
C TYR A 184 -10.26 17.10 5.91
N GLU A 185 -10.53 17.75 7.03
CA GLU A 185 -10.81 19.18 7.07
C GLU A 185 -9.50 19.98 6.93
N LYS A 186 -9.57 21.15 6.28
CA LYS A 186 -8.36 21.99 6.04
C LYS A 186 -7.60 22.31 7.33
N ASP A 187 -8.32 22.65 8.38
CA ASP A 187 -7.69 23.00 9.67
C ASP A 187 -7.20 21.78 10.43
N ALA A 188 -7.81 20.61 10.24
CA ALA A 188 -7.28 19.34 10.76
C ALA A 188 -5.89 19.04 10.19
N ILE A 189 -5.71 19.20 8.87
CA ILE A 189 -4.39 19.06 8.23
C ILE A 189 -3.37 20.05 8.83
N ARG A 190 -3.76 21.30 9.07
CA ARG A 190 -2.85 22.31 9.67
C ARG A 190 -2.37 21.90 11.05
N ILE A 191 -3.24 21.32 11.89
CA ILE A 191 -2.88 20.81 13.20
C ILE A 191 -1.87 19.66 13.06
N LEU A 192 -2.17 18.66 12.24
CA LEU A 192 -1.32 17.49 12.08
C LEU A 192 0.04 17.79 11.45
N LYS A 193 0.10 18.73 10.50
CA LYS A 193 1.34 19.18 9.83
C LYS A 193 2.36 19.86 10.77
N LYS A 194 1.98 20.25 12.00
CA LYS A 194 2.93 20.76 13.00
C LYS A 194 4.00 19.71 13.34
N ARG A 195 3.72 18.44 13.17
CA ARG A 195 4.67 17.33 13.33
C ARG A 195 5.36 17.04 12.00
N LYS A 196 6.56 17.57 11.79
CA LYS A 196 7.33 17.48 10.52
C LYS A 196 7.49 16.06 9.98
N ASN A 197 7.60 15.06 10.85
CA ASN A 197 7.86 13.68 10.46
C ASN A 197 6.59 12.82 10.31
N LEU A 198 5.43 13.32 10.78
CA LEU A 198 4.16 12.60 10.69
C LEU A 198 3.74 12.44 9.22
N ARG A 199 3.46 11.23 8.81
CA ARG A 199 2.94 10.94 7.48
C ARG A 199 1.42 11.00 7.52
N ILE A 200 0.84 11.79 6.62
CA ILE A 200 -0.62 11.97 6.52
C ILE A 200 -1.04 11.39 5.17
N ILE A 201 -1.90 10.39 5.19
CA ILE A 201 -2.41 9.70 4.00
C ILE A 201 -3.90 9.97 3.84
N ASP A 202 -4.30 10.42 2.66
CA ASP A 202 -5.72 10.52 2.29
C ASP A 202 -6.16 9.22 1.58
N SER A 203 -7.10 8.52 2.18
CA SER A 203 -7.65 7.28 1.63
C SER A 203 -9.01 7.46 0.95
N SER A 204 -9.46 8.69 0.75
CA SER A 204 -10.79 8.98 0.18
C SER A 204 -10.96 8.47 -1.26
N LYS A 205 -9.87 8.39 -2.02
CA LYS A 205 -9.84 7.88 -3.40
C LYS A 205 -9.43 6.41 -3.50
N ILE A 206 -8.97 5.80 -2.40
CA ILE A 206 -8.52 4.40 -2.40
C ILE A 206 -9.72 3.49 -2.40
N LYS A 207 -9.85 2.68 -3.44
CA LYS A 207 -10.77 1.55 -3.49
C LYS A 207 -10.00 0.30 -3.12
N LEU A 208 -10.56 -0.54 -2.25
CA LEU A 208 -10.05 -1.89 -2.07
C LEU A 208 -10.42 -2.67 -3.34
N GLU A 209 -9.42 -2.98 -4.14
CA GLU A 209 -9.62 -3.78 -5.34
C GLU A 209 -9.75 -5.26 -4.93
N ASN A 210 -10.59 -5.99 -5.67
CA ASN A 210 -10.73 -7.44 -5.52
C ASN A 210 -9.54 -8.15 -6.19
N ILE A 211 -8.33 -7.93 -5.65
CA ILE A 211 -7.10 -8.51 -6.14
C ILE A 211 -6.79 -9.77 -5.33
N ASN A 212 -6.34 -10.82 -6.01
CA ASN A 212 -5.85 -12.02 -5.33
C ASN A 212 -4.70 -11.68 -4.38
N SER A 213 -4.76 -12.23 -3.18
CA SER A 213 -3.63 -12.19 -2.25
C SER A 213 -2.51 -13.07 -2.77
N ILE A 214 -1.28 -12.55 -2.76
CA ILE A 214 -0.06 -13.27 -3.18
C ILE A 214 0.94 -13.20 -2.05
N VAL A 215 1.37 -14.37 -1.57
CA VAL A 215 2.39 -14.50 -0.54
C VAL A 215 3.54 -15.33 -1.10
N SER A 216 4.76 -14.78 -1.04
CA SER A 216 5.97 -15.48 -1.47
C SER A 216 6.59 -16.23 -0.29
N ASN A 217 6.78 -17.53 -0.43
CA ASN A 217 7.45 -18.39 0.55
C ASN A 217 8.39 -19.34 -0.16
N PHE A 218 9.67 -19.36 0.24
CA PHE A 218 10.71 -20.17 -0.38
C PHE A 218 10.73 -19.96 -1.90
N ASN A 219 10.50 -21.03 -2.68
CA ASN A 219 10.44 -21.01 -4.15
C ASN A 219 9.02 -21.07 -4.71
N SER A 220 8.00 -20.76 -3.90
CA SER A 220 6.60 -20.88 -4.27
C SER A 220 5.81 -19.59 -3.98
N LEU A 221 4.71 -19.42 -4.71
CA LEU A 221 3.73 -18.37 -4.50
C LEU A 221 2.42 -19.00 -4.03
N LEU A 222 1.92 -18.58 -2.88
CA LEU A 222 0.57 -18.88 -2.44
C LEU A 222 -0.34 -17.79 -2.99
N ILE A 223 -1.35 -18.18 -3.76
CA ILE A 223 -2.30 -17.24 -4.39
C ILE A 223 -3.70 -17.66 -3.98
N GLN A 224 -4.47 -16.73 -3.42
CA GLN A 224 -5.87 -16.95 -3.06
C GLN A 224 -6.75 -15.81 -3.54
N SER A 225 -8.02 -16.10 -3.79
CA SER A 225 -9.03 -15.08 -4.06
C SER A 225 -9.25 -14.19 -2.83
N PRO A 226 -9.70 -12.93 -3.03
CA PRO A 226 -10.02 -12.05 -1.91
C PRO A 226 -11.17 -12.63 -1.08
N ASP A 227 -11.11 -12.42 0.24
CA ASP A 227 -12.23 -12.77 1.14
C ASP A 227 -13.32 -11.69 1.04
N ASN A 228 -14.32 -11.98 0.23
CA ASN A 228 -15.48 -11.11 0.01
C ASN A 228 -16.73 -11.57 0.78
N LYS A 229 -16.61 -12.62 1.61
CA LYS A 229 -17.74 -13.15 2.37
C LYS A 229 -18.08 -12.20 3.50
N LYS A 230 -19.32 -11.68 3.46
CA LYS A 230 -19.83 -10.84 4.53
C LYS A 230 -20.29 -11.72 5.70
N PHE A 231 -20.06 -11.23 6.93
CA PHE A 231 -20.64 -11.79 8.12
C PHE A 231 -22.17 -11.68 8.06
N GLU A 232 -22.86 -12.81 8.24
CA GLU A 232 -24.31 -12.90 8.34
C GLU A 232 -24.67 -13.61 9.65
N SER A 233 -25.20 -12.88 10.62
CA SER A 233 -25.52 -13.41 11.96
C SER A 233 -26.45 -14.64 11.95
N LYS A 234 -27.33 -14.73 10.93
CA LYS A 234 -28.22 -15.89 10.74
C LYS A 234 -27.49 -17.23 10.49
N ASN A 235 -26.21 -17.19 10.09
CA ASN A 235 -25.40 -18.38 9.83
C ASN A 235 -24.65 -18.87 11.08
N PHE A 236 -24.84 -18.23 12.22
CA PHE A 236 -24.13 -18.55 13.46
C PHE A 236 -25.16 -18.99 14.53
N GLN A 237 -24.82 -20.04 15.25
CA GLN A 237 -25.57 -20.50 16.42
C GLN A 237 -24.75 -20.22 17.69
N VAL A 238 -25.42 -19.72 18.72
CA VAL A 238 -24.81 -19.62 20.05
C VAL A 238 -24.77 -21.04 20.62
N VAL A 239 -23.57 -21.55 20.92
CA VAL A 239 -23.32 -22.91 21.39
C VAL A 239 -23.07 -23.01 22.91
N SER A 240 -23.00 -21.85 23.60
CA SER A 240 -22.86 -21.76 25.06
C SER A 240 -23.36 -20.41 25.58
#